data_af04b5858613106f26b61e21f49d678b
#
_entry.id   af04b5858613106f26b61e21f49d678b
#
_cell.length_a   1.000
_cell.length_b   1.000
_cell.length_c   1.000
_cell.angle_alpha   90.00
_cell.angle_beta   90.00
_cell.angle_gamma   90.00
#
_symmetry.space_group_name_H-M   'P 1'
#
loop_
_entity.id
_entity.type
_entity.pdbx_description
1 polymer ?
#
loop_
_entity_poly.entity_id
_entity_poly.type
_entity_poly.pdbx_seq_one_letter_code
_entity_poly.pdbx_strand_id
1 'polypeptide(L)'
;MNSPVYQTVIVGGGFAGLFTALHLAHEHYPRSVILIDKDERFCFKPLLYEYFDGEMDHFQVVPRFSELLKGSGVIFVQDTVESIDLHQREVKLTSGNSYNYSNLVLALGSVTGYHQVEGANVNAFPFWTQADAIALERHLRDCLQKAIKAEDSEQRRQLLTVVVVGGGASGVEMAATLADFLPHWYSALGGNSSEIRVVLLNHGKEILDADINNPLREIAERELKKRAVPIEIIVEAEATAILANSIQYKHKDKIETLATHTTVWTAGTSTHPLIKDLPIPKEHRDRHDRPLVTPTLQLLDFPEVFVGGDCAAVQDNSLPPTAQVAYQQGANIAHNLKAIALGKELKPVKVNIRGTLLKLGINHAAANLFNVFEVSGETAHLIRQGTYLTLLPTAIHDFKATTEWVDEEIFHHHLDPHDVGKKVVQAVEIVGAGVVGLLAARKLLKMLGDEDKGE
;
A
#
# COMPACT_ATOMS: atom_id res chain seq x y z
N MET A 1 -41.51 -11.33 16.24
CA MET A 1 -40.68 -11.91 15.17
C MET A 1 -39.87 -10.75 14.58
N ASN A 2 -38.55 -10.70 14.80
CA ASN A 2 -37.74 -9.65 14.18
C ASN A 2 -37.77 -9.88 12.67
N SER A 3 -38.08 -8.83 11.91
CA SER A 3 -37.97 -8.86 10.45
C SER A 3 -36.57 -9.31 10.08
N PRO A 4 -36.39 -10.15 9.01
CA PRO A 4 -35.09 -10.59 8.62
C PRO A 4 -34.23 -9.37 8.24
N VAL A 5 -33.05 -9.28 8.84
CA VAL A 5 -32.10 -8.19 8.58
C VAL A 5 -31.49 -8.44 7.20
N TYR A 6 -31.87 -7.62 6.21
CA TYR A 6 -31.34 -7.68 4.85
C TYR A 6 -30.26 -6.64 4.64
N GLN A 7 -29.16 -6.71 5.41
CA GLN A 7 -28.04 -5.80 5.23
C GLN A 7 -26.74 -6.55 4.98
N THR A 8 -25.85 -5.91 4.25
CA THR A 8 -24.47 -6.34 4.03
C THR A 8 -23.56 -5.48 4.88
N VAL A 9 -22.76 -6.12 5.72
CA VAL A 9 -21.75 -5.45 6.56
C VAL A 9 -20.38 -5.71 5.92
N ILE A 10 -19.59 -4.65 5.73
CA ILE A 10 -18.22 -4.69 5.22
C ILE A 10 -17.32 -4.22 6.34
N VAL A 11 -16.37 -5.08 6.75
CA VAL A 11 -15.41 -4.80 7.81
C VAL A 11 -14.03 -4.55 7.18
N GLY A 12 -13.55 -3.32 7.31
CA GLY A 12 -12.31 -2.81 6.72
C GLY A 12 -12.56 -2.01 5.44
N GLY A 13 -12.13 -0.75 5.46
CA GLY A 13 -12.26 0.24 4.37
C GLY A 13 -11.05 0.31 3.44
N GLY A 14 -10.18 -0.73 3.41
CA GLY A 14 -9.08 -0.82 2.46
C GLY A 14 -9.55 -1.06 1.01
N PHE A 15 -8.62 -1.42 0.12
CA PHE A 15 -8.95 -1.62 -1.30
C PHE A 15 -10.09 -2.60 -1.54
N ALA A 16 -10.08 -3.77 -0.90
CA ALA A 16 -11.15 -4.75 -1.10
C ALA A 16 -12.50 -4.23 -0.58
N GLY A 17 -12.55 -3.67 0.63
CA GLY A 17 -13.81 -3.24 1.25
C GLY A 17 -14.41 -1.99 0.62
N LEU A 18 -13.62 -0.94 0.41
CA LEU A 18 -14.08 0.29 -0.23
C LEU A 18 -14.58 0.03 -1.66
N PHE A 19 -13.81 -0.71 -2.46
CA PHE A 19 -14.22 -1.03 -3.83
C PHE A 19 -15.43 -1.95 -3.87
N THR A 20 -15.59 -2.88 -2.90
CA THR A 20 -16.87 -3.62 -2.74
C THR A 20 -18.03 -2.66 -2.52
N ALA A 21 -17.91 -1.72 -1.57
CA ALA A 21 -18.96 -0.76 -1.25
C ALA A 21 -19.33 0.13 -2.45
N LEU A 22 -18.33 0.66 -3.17
CA LEU A 22 -18.53 1.52 -4.34
C LEU A 22 -19.17 0.76 -5.51
N HIS A 23 -18.74 -0.48 -5.78
CA HIS A 23 -19.35 -1.30 -6.82
C HIS A 23 -20.79 -1.68 -6.50
N LEU A 24 -21.11 -2.04 -5.24
CA LEU A 24 -22.49 -2.29 -4.81
C LEU A 24 -23.39 -1.06 -5.03
N ALA A 25 -22.88 0.13 -4.68
CA ALA A 25 -23.61 1.38 -4.93
C ALA A 25 -23.82 1.63 -6.41
N HIS A 26 -22.76 1.53 -7.22
CA HIS A 26 -22.83 1.75 -8.67
C HIS A 26 -23.77 0.77 -9.36
N GLU A 27 -23.82 -0.47 -8.92
CA GLU A 27 -24.67 -1.50 -9.49
C GLU A 27 -26.11 -1.50 -8.94
N HIS A 28 -26.49 -0.52 -8.12
CA HIS A 28 -27.80 -0.41 -7.50
C HIS A 28 -28.20 -1.68 -6.72
N TYR A 29 -27.31 -2.10 -5.81
CA TYR A 29 -27.54 -3.25 -4.96
C TYR A 29 -28.79 -3.06 -4.09
N PRO A 30 -29.73 -4.06 -4.02
CA PRO A 30 -31.06 -3.85 -3.44
C PRO A 30 -31.11 -3.89 -1.90
N ARG A 31 -29.96 -4.12 -1.22
CA ARG A 31 -29.89 -4.20 0.25
C ARG A 31 -29.06 -3.07 0.81
N SER A 32 -29.24 -2.72 2.07
CA SER A 32 -28.42 -1.73 2.74
C SER A 32 -26.98 -2.22 2.88
N VAL A 33 -26.01 -1.30 2.74
CA VAL A 33 -24.57 -1.56 2.86
C VAL A 33 -24.01 -0.69 3.97
N ILE A 34 -23.32 -1.33 4.91
CA ILE A 34 -22.61 -0.67 6.01
C ILE A 34 -21.13 -0.97 5.84
N LEU A 35 -20.30 0.07 5.74
CA LEU A 35 -18.86 -0.03 5.75
C LEU A 35 -18.33 0.42 7.11
N ILE A 36 -17.58 -0.45 7.79
CA ILE A 36 -16.99 -0.16 9.10
C ILE A 36 -15.47 -0.11 8.95
N ASP A 37 -14.88 1.00 9.40
CA ASP A 37 -13.42 1.14 9.52
C ASP A 37 -13.08 1.99 10.76
N LYS A 38 -11.94 1.72 11.38
CA LYS A 38 -11.45 2.49 12.53
C LYS A 38 -10.99 3.89 12.15
N ASP A 39 -10.48 4.04 10.93
CA ASP A 39 -9.97 5.30 10.39
C ASP A 39 -11.07 6.06 9.65
N GLU A 40 -11.04 7.39 9.70
CA GLU A 40 -11.98 8.23 8.93
C GLU A 40 -11.61 8.35 7.44
N ARG A 41 -10.43 7.85 7.08
CA ARG A 41 -9.79 8.06 5.79
C ARG A 41 -9.34 6.76 5.14
N PHE A 42 -9.53 6.69 3.85
CA PHE A 42 -8.93 5.65 3.02
C PHE A 42 -7.46 5.96 2.78
N CYS A 43 -6.57 5.00 2.96
CA CYS A 43 -5.16 5.14 2.64
C CYS A 43 -4.83 4.46 1.31
N PHE A 44 -4.46 5.24 0.29
CA PHE A 44 -3.97 4.72 -0.98
C PHE A 44 -2.49 4.34 -0.85
N LYS A 45 -2.21 3.20 -0.22
CA LYS A 45 -0.86 2.74 0.15
C LYS A 45 0.20 2.84 -0.95
N PRO A 46 -0.08 2.55 -2.24
CA PRO A 46 0.93 2.68 -3.28
C PRO A 46 1.47 4.10 -3.49
N LEU A 47 0.75 5.13 -3.05
CA LEU A 47 1.17 6.54 -3.10
C LEU A 47 1.58 7.09 -1.73
N LEU A 48 1.73 6.23 -0.70
CA LEU A 48 2.13 6.69 0.64
C LEU A 48 3.56 7.24 0.68
N TYR A 49 4.42 6.82 -0.25
CA TYR A 49 5.77 7.34 -0.40
C TYR A 49 5.77 8.77 -0.92
N GLU A 50 4.90 9.09 -1.88
CA GLU A 50 4.72 10.44 -2.42
C GLU A 50 4.12 11.41 -1.39
N TYR A 51 3.25 10.89 -0.51
CA TYR A 51 2.81 11.64 0.65
C TYR A 51 3.96 11.91 1.64
N PHE A 52 4.80 10.90 1.87
CA PHE A 52 5.91 10.99 2.83
C PHE A 52 7.01 11.95 2.38
N ASP A 53 7.35 12.00 1.09
CA ASP A 53 8.38 12.90 0.56
C ASP A 53 7.82 14.26 0.07
N GLY A 54 6.51 14.46 0.13
CA GLY A 54 5.84 15.70 -0.19
C GLY A 54 5.52 15.90 -1.67
N GLU A 55 5.73 14.89 -2.52
CA GLU A 55 5.32 14.93 -3.94
C GLU A 55 3.79 14.99 -4.10
N MET A 56 3.02 14.52 -3.10
CA MET A 56 1.56 14.54 -3.10
C MET A 56 0.98 14.95 -1.76
N ASP A 57 -0.11 15.70 -1.80
CA ASP A 57 -0.83 16.13 -0.62
C ASP A 57 -1.66 15.02 0.03
N HIS A 58 -1.95 15.19 1.32
CA HIS A 58 -2.64 14.18 2.10
C HIS A 58 -4.05 13.85 1.56
N PHE A 59 -4.79 14.80 0.99
CA PHE A 59 -6.13 14.52 0.49
C PHE A 59 -6.11 13.78 -0.86
N GLN A 60 -4.99 13.81 -1.58
CA GLN A 60 -4.79 12.98 -2.78
C GLN A 60 -4.57 11.51 -2.40
N VAL A 61 -3.76 11.27 -1.38
CA VAL A 61 -3.35 9.92 -0.95
C VAL A 61 -4.27 9.35 0.13
N VAL A 62 -4.85 10.22 0.97
CA VAL A 62 -5.64 9.81 2.15
C VAL A 62 -6.99 10.55 2.21
N PRO A 63 -7.89 10.36 1.19
CA PRO A 63 -9.19 11.01 1.16
C PRO A 63 -10.11 10.48 2.26
N ARG A 64 -11.10 11.31 2.67
CA ARG A 64 -12.12 10.91 3.66
C ARG A 64 -13.13 9.95 3.07
N PHE A 65 -13.55 8.94 3.84
CA PHE A 65 -14.65 8.06 3.44
C PHE A 65 -15.95 8.83 3.20
N SER A 66 -16.22 9.90 3.97
CA SER A 66 -17.38 10.76 3.78
C SER A 66 -17.41 11.45 2.40
N GLU A 67 -16.25 11.70 1.81
CA GLU A 67 -16.13 12.25 0.45
C GLU A 67 -16.28 11.15 -0.60
N LEU A 68 -15.58 10.03 -0.43
CA LEU A 68 -15.60 8.91 -1.37
C LEU A 68 -16.97 8.24 -1.48
N LEU A 69 -17.73 8.18 -0.38
CA LEU A 69 -19.03 7.54 -0.32
C LEU A 69 -20.20 8.51 -0.49
N LYS A 70 -19.93 9.80 -0.77
CA LYS A 70 -20.97 10.80 -0.92
C LYS A 70 -21.93 10.44 -2.05
N GLY A 71 -23.22 10.35 -1.73
CA GLY A 71 -24.28 10.02 -2.70
C GLY A 71 -24.36 8.53 -3.08
N SER A 72 -23.51 7.66 -2.49
CA SER A 72 -23.54 6.21 -2.79
C SER A 72 -24.65 5.44 -2.09
N GLY A 73 -25.23 5.99 -1.02
CA GLY A 73 -26.18 5.28 -0.16
C GLY A 73 -25.53 4.29 0.82
N VAL A 74 -24.19 4.16 0.79
CA VAL A 74 -23.44 3.35 1.77
C VAL A 74 -23.36 4.10 3.09
N ILE A 75 -23.66 3.41 4.18
CA ILE A 75 -23.54 3.93 5.55
C ILE A 75 -22.10 3.68 6.01
N PHE A 76 -21.33 4.73 6.23
CA PHE A 76 -20.00 4.62 6.84
C PHE A 76 -20.09 4.73 8.36
N VAL A 77 -19.45 3.79 9.04
CA VAL A 77 -19.33 3.75 10.51
C VAL A 77 -17.85 3.79 10.84
N GLN A 78 -17.41 4.91 11.41
CA GLN A 78 -16.06 5.01 11.95
C GLN A 78 -16.02 4.42 13.35
N ASP A 79 -15.56 3.17 13.46
CA ASP A 79 -15.39 2.49 14.75
C ASP A 79 -14.44 1.28 14.58
N THR A 80 -13.94 0.80 15.71
CA THR A 80 -13.11 -0.41 15.74
C THR A 80 -13.98 -1.63 15.99
N VAL A 81 -13.82 -2.65 15.16
CA VAL A 81 -14.46 -3.95 15.37
C VAL A 81 -13.76 -4.66 16.52
N GLU A 82 -14.51 -4.99 17.57
CA GLU A 82 -14.05 -5.72 18.74
C GLU A 82 -14.05 -7.23 18.50
N SER A 83 -15.17 -7.76 17.94
CA SER A 83 -15.32 -9.18 17.67
C SER A 83 -16.33 -9.46 16.56
N ILE A 84 -16.22 -10.64 15.96
CA ILE A 84 -17.12 -11.14 14.90
C ILE A 84 -17.61 -12.52 15.29
N ASP A 85 -18.92 -12.66 15.47
CA ASP A 85 -19.57 -13.95 15.69
C ASP A 85 -20.21 -14.44 14.39
N LEU A 86 -19.58 -15.43 13.77
CA LEU A 86 -20.04 -16.00 12.48
C LEU A 86 -21.33 -16.80 12.64
N HIS A 87 -21.55 -17.44 13.80
CA HIS A 87 -22.74 -18.25 14.05
C HIS A 87 -23.98 -17.41 14.35
N GLN A 88 -23.81 -16.34 15.16
CA GLN A 88 -24.89 -15.39 15.49
C GLN A 88 -25.07 -14.33 14.38
N ARG A 89 -24.14 -14.28 13.41
CA ARG A 89 -24.11 -13.26 12.34
C ARG A 89 -24.09 -11.85 12.88
N GLU A 90 -23.19 -11.59 13.83
CA GLU A 90 -23.07 -10.32 14.52
C GLU A 90 -21.63 -9.78 14.45
N VAL A 91 -21.51 -8.49 14.20
CA VAL A 91 -20.25 -7.73 14.32
C VAL A 91 -20.39 -6.76 15.48
N LYS A 92 -19.54 -6.88 16.49
CA LYS A 92 -19.50 -6.00 17.66
C LYS A 92 -18.41 -4.96 17.56
N LEU A 93 -18.72 -3.74 17.98
CA LEU A 93 -17.84 -2.60 17.94
C LEU A 93 -17.39 -2.18 19.34
N THR A 94 -16.23 -1.54 19.44
CA THR A 94 -15.69 -1.04 20.72
C THR A 94 -16.57 0.03 21.38
N SER A 95 -17.39 0.75 20.61
CA SER A 95 -18.40 1.68 21.13
C SER A 95 -19.57 1.00 21.87
N GLY A 96 -19.67 -0.33 21.81
CA GLY A 96 -20.78 -1.12 22.33
C GLY A 96 -21.92 -1.32 21.32
N ASN A 97 -21.87 -0.72 20.15
CA ASN A 97 -22.82 -1.00 19.08
C ASN A 97 -22.58 -2.39 18.47
N SER A 98 -23.62 -2.98 17.90
CA SER A 98 -23.48 -4.21 17.12
C SER A 98 -24.33 -4.17 15.87
N TYR A 99 -23.91 -4.93 14.85
CA TYR A 99 -24.59 -5.03 13.56
C TYR A 99 -24.78 -6.50 13.18
N ASN A 100 -26.06 -6.90 13.03
CA ASN A 100 -26.40 -8.18 12.45
C ASN A 100 -26.35 -8.09 10.93
N TYR A 101 -25.98 -9.18 10.26
CA TYR A 101 -25.85 -9.20 8.81
C TYR A 101 -26.56 -10.38 8.15
N SER A 102 -27.00 -10.20 6.92
CA SER A 102 -27.34 -11.31 6.02
C SER A 102 -26.13 -11.75 5.18
N ASN A 103 -25.25 -10.80 4.85
CA ASN A 103 -23.96 -11.06 4.24
C ASN A 103 -22.88 -10.24 4.95
N LEU A 104 -21.69 -10.84 5.11
CA LEU A 104 -20.51 -10.20 5.68
C LEU A 104 -19.38 -10.17 4.66
N VAL A 105 -18.66 -9.06 4.60
CA VAL A 105 -17.41 -8.96 3.84
C VAL A 105 -16.27 -8.62 4.79
N LEU A 106 -15.29 -9.50 4.87
CA LEU A 106 -14.07 -9.31 5.64
C LEU A 106 -12.96 -8.80 4.72
N ALA A 107 -12.57 -7.55 4.90
CA ALA A 107 -11.60 -6.83 4.07
C ALA A 107 -10.54 -6.13 4.94
N LEU A 108 -10.17 -6.75 6.07
CA LEU A 108 -9.27 -6.20 7.09
C LEU A 108 -7.81 -6.10 6.64
N GLY A 109 -7.46 -6.70 5.51
CA GLY A 109 -6.10 -6.72 5.01
C GLY A 109 -5.14 -7.47 5.94
N SER A 110 -3.91 -6.98 6.01
CA SER A 110 -2.84 -7.50 6.86
C SER A 110 -2.33 -6.44 7.82
N VAL A 111 -1.57 -6.85 8.81
CA VAL A 111 -0.86 -5.98 9.77
C VAL A 111 0.65 -6.20 9.63
N THR A 112 1.46 -5.28 10.18
CA THR A 112 2.91 -5.45 10.21
C THR A 112 3.29 -6.72 10.97
N GLY A 113 4.09 -7.57 10.36
CA GLY A 113 4.62 -8.79 10.95
C GLY A 113 6.07 -8.59 11.39
N TYR A 114 6.33 -8.66 12.69
CA TYR A 114 7.67 -8.45 13.24
C TYR A 114 8.51 -9.73 13.39
N HIS A 115 7.99 -10.88 12.94
CA HIS A 115 8.69 -12.18 12.91
C HIS A 115 9.40 -12.56 14.21
N GLN A 116 8.86 -12.16 15.36
CA GLN A 116 9.40 -12.38 16.70
C GLN A 116 10.80 -11.75 16.91
N VAL A 117 11.20 -10.79 16.10
CA VAL A 117 12.43 -10.02 16.29
C VAL A 117 12.31 -9.19 17.56
N GLU A 118 13.25 -9.37 18.48
CA GLU A 118 13.22 -8.72 19.80
C GLU A 118 13.20 -7.19 19.66
N GLY A 119 12.26 -6.55 20.34
CA GLY A 119 12.10 -5.09 20.36
C GLY A 119 11.62 -4.44 19.07
N ALA A 120 11.40 -5.21 17.99
CA ALA A 120 10.99 -4.65 16.70
C ALA A 120 9.63 -3.92 16.77
N ASN A 121 8.68 -4.45 17.52
CA ASN A 121 7.35 -3.85 17.68
C ASN A 121 7.34 -2.56 18.53
N VAL A 122 8.45 -2.24 19.22
CA VAL A 122 8.57 -1.07 20.10
C VAL A 122 9.52 -0.02 19.52
N ASN A 123 10.62 -0.46 18.92
CA ASN A 123 11.73 0.39 18.52
C ASN A 123 11.84 0.60 16.99
N ALA A 124 11.09 -0.15 16.18
CA ALA A 124 11.07 0.06 14.74
C ALA A 124 9.86 0.88 14.30
N PHE A 125 10.02 1.63 13.22
CA PHE A 125 8.95 2.37 12.56
C PHE A 125 8.36 1.50 11.45
N PRO A 126 7.12 1.02 11.56
CA PRO A 126 6.43 0.43 10.43
C PRO A 126 6.12 1.51 9.39
N PHE A 127 5.84 1.10 8.15
CA PHE A 127 5.40 2.01 7.10
C PHE A 127 4.21 1.40 6.35
N TRP A 128 3.02 1.55 6.94
CA TRP A 128 1.81 0.89 6.52
C TRP A 128 0.58 1.79 6.45
N THR A 129 0.58 2.84 7.28
CA THR A 129 -0.53 3.78 7.42
C THR A 129 -0.04 5.22 7.31
N GLN A 130 -0.97 6.17 7.15
CA GLN A 130 -0.66 7.59 7.25
C GLN A 130 -0.02 7.96 8.61
N ALA A 131 -0.52 7.38 9.69
CA ALA A 131 0.01 7.62 11.02
C ALA A 131 1.49 7.18 11.14
N ASP A 132 1.84 6.05 10.51
CA ASP A 132 3.24 5.57 10.45
C ASP A 132 4.12 6.56 9.68
N ALA A 133 3.65 7.04 8.53
CA ALA A 133 4.39 8.03 7.73
C ALA A 133 4.65 9.32 8.50
N ILE A 134 3.63 9.86 9.20
CA ILE A 134 3.75 11.06 10.04
C ILE A 134 4.71 10.82 11.22
N ALA A 135 4.62 9.66 11.87
CA ALA A 135 5.49 9.32 12.99
C ALA A 135 6.95 9.21 12.55
N LEU A 136 7.22 8.53 11.42
CA LEU A 136 8.56 8.41 10.85
C LEU A 136 9.10 9.77 10.41
N GLU A 137 8.32 10.59 9.70
CA GLU A 137 8.72 11.93 9.28
C GLU A 137 9.14 12.80 10.47
N ARG A 138 8.30 12.84 11.51
CA ARG A 138 8.59 13.63 12.73
C ARG A 138 9.87 13.15 13.41
N HIS A 139 10.06 11.84 13.53
CA HIS A 139 11.25 11.25 14.12
C HIS A 139 12.52 11.61 13.32
N LEU A 140 12.48 11.49 11.99
CA LEU A 140 13.61 11.82 11.13
C LEU A 140 13.99 13.30 11.24
N ARG A 141 13.01 14.21 11.23
CA ARG A 141 13.25 15.66 11.44
C ARG A 141 13.91 15.93 12.78
N ASP A 142 13.48 15.28 13.86
CA ASP A 142 14.09 15.37 15.18
C ASP A 142 15.54 14.85 15.19
N CYS A 143 15.80 13.72 14.56
CA CYS A 143 17.16 13.17 14.41
C CYS A 143 18.08 14.14 13.65
N LEU A 144 17.64 14.70 12.52
CA LEU A 144 18.42 15.67 11.75
C LEU A 144 18.72 16.95 12.55
N GLN A 145 17.74 17.49 13.29
CA GLN A 145 17.93 18.66 14.15
C GLN A 145 18.90 18.38 15.30
N LYS A 146 18.86 17.18 15.90
CA LYS A 146 19.80 16.77 16.93
C LYS A 146 21.21 16.57 16.36
N ALA A 147 21.33 16.02 15.14
CA ALA A 147 22.61 15.80 14.48
C ALA A 147 23.35 17.12 14.22
N ILE A 148 22.65 18.19 13.80
CA ILE A 148 23.25 19.54 13.64
C ILE A 148 23.87 20.06 14.94
N LYS A 149 23.28 19.72 16.09
CA LYS A 149 23.73 20.19 17.42
C LYS A 149 24.73 19.25 18.07
N ALA A 150 24.89 18.03 17.54
CA ALA A 150 25.77 17.03 18.13
C ALA A 150 27.25 17.41 17.96
N GLU A 151 27.97 17.56 19.06
CA GLU A 151 29.42 17.80 19.07
C GLU A 151 30.19 16.49 18.84
N ASP A 152 29.67 15.40 19.39
CA ASP A 152 30.25 14.05 19.20
C ASP A 152 29.92 13.50 17.79
N SER A 153 30.98 13.17 17.07
CA SER A 153 30.87 12.65 15.69
C SER A 153 30.20 11.27 15.63
N GLU A 154 30.39 10.42 16.65
CA GLU A 154 29.77 9.11 16.70
C GLU A 154 28.26 9.22 16.96
N GLN A 155 27.87 10.09 17.92
CA GLN A 155 26.46 10.39 18.14
C GLN A 155 25.79 10.97 16.88
N ARG A 156 26.47 11.89 16.18
CA ARG A 156 25.98 12.46 14.92
C ARG A 156 25.78 11.38 13.88
N ARG A 157 26.76 10.48 13.71
CA ARG A 157 26.69 9.36 12.78
C ARG A 157 25.49 8.45 13.05
N GLN A 158 25.23 8.13 14.33
CA GLN A 158 24.08 7.30 14.72
C GLN A 158 22.75 7.97 14.37
N LEU A 159 22.61 9.29 14.59
CA LEU A 159 21.42 10.06 14.26
C LEU A 159 21.18 10.17 12.74
N LEU A 160 22.23 10.17 11.94
CA LEU A 160 22.20 10.29 10.48
C LEU A 160 22.20 8.92 9.76
N THR A 161 22.27 7.82 10.49
CA THR A 161 22.15 6.47 9.94
C THR A 161 20.72 6.00 10.03
N VAL A 162 20.12 5.65 8.88
CA VAL A 162 18.80 5.05 8.81
C VAL A 162 18.91 3.64 8.25
N VAL A 163 18.28 2.68 8.93
CA VAL A 163 18.28 1.28 8.52
C VAL A 163 16.89 0.88 8.10
N VAL A 164 16.74 0.37 6.88
CA VAL A 164 15.51 -0.21 6.36
C VAL A 164 15.65 -1.72 6.40
N VAL A 165 14.73 -2.40 7.05
CA VAL A 165 14.70 -3.87 7.16
C VAL A 165 13.67 -4.46 6.22
N GLY A 166 14.12 -5.30 5.29
CA GLY A 166 13.31 -5.95 4.26
C GLY A 166 13.63 -5.45 2.86
N GLY A 167 14.21 -6.31 2.02
CA GLY A 167 14.58 -6.00 0.63
C GLY A 167 13.50 -6.27 -0.41
N GLY A 168 12.24 -6.39 -0.02
CA GLY A 168 11.09 -6.44 -0.93
C GLY A 168 10.78 -5.06 -1.55
N ALA A 169 9.73 -4.97 -2.35
CA ALA A 169 9.32 -3.72 -3.03
C ALA A 169 9.24 -2.53 -2.06
N SER A 170 8.52 -2.69 -0.94
CA SER A 170 8.34 -1.63 0.05
C SER A 170 9.65 -1.11 0.66
N GLY A 171 10.59 -2.00 0.97
CA GLY A 171 11.88 -1.59 1.54
C GLY A 171 12.80 -0.93 0.52
N VAL A 172 12.79 -1.40 -0.70
CA VAL A 172 13.54 -0.78 -1.81
C VAL A 172 13.01 0.62 -2.10
N GLU A 173 11.69 0.79 -2.18
CA GLU A 173 11.04 2.10 -2.37
C GLU A 173 11.36 3.06 -1.21
N MET A 174 11.29 2.57 0.04
CA MET A 174 11.63 3.36 1.24
C MET A 174 13.10 3.77 1.24
N ALA A 175 14.03 2.85 1.02
CA ALA A 175 15.45 3.16 1.01
C ALA A 175 15.80 4.18 -0.08
N ALA A 176 15.21 4.04 -1.27
CA ALA A 176 15.40 4.97 -2.37
C ALA A 176 14.85 6.37 -2.06
N THR A 177 13.66 6.45 -1.51
CA THR A 177 13.03 7.72 -1.08
C THR A 177 13.88 8.42 -0.01
N LEU A 178 14.31 7.70 1.02
CA LEU A 178 15.14 8.25 2.09
C LEU A 178 16.51 8.73 1.59
N ALA A 179 17.11 8.01 0.65
CA ALA A 179 18.43 8.35 0.09
C ALA A 179 18.41 9.65 -0.73
N ASP A 180 17.27 10.03 -1.30
CA ASP A 180 17.11 11.32 -1.99
C ASP A 180 16.60 12.42 -1.04
N PHE A 181 15.71 12.10 -0.13
CA PHE A 181 14.97 13.04 0.69
C PHE A 181 15.76 13.56 1.90
N LEU A 182 16.44 12.68 2.64
CA LEU A 182 17.20 13.06 3.83
C LEU A 182 18.36 14.01 3.56
N PRO A 183 19.17 13.83 2.49
CA PRO A 183 20.22 14.78 2.12
C PRO A 183 19.69 16.18 1.89
N HIS A 184 18.53 16.30 1.22
CA HIS A 184 17.87 17.59 0.98
C HIS A 184 17.48 18.27 2.31
N TRP A 185 16.79 17.57 3.19
CA TRP A 185 16.39 18.11 4.49
C TRP A 185 17.58 18.49 5.36
N TYR A 186 18.62 17.66 5.40
CA TYR A 186 19.79 17.92 6.23
C TYR A 186 20.59 19.12 5.72
N SER A 187 20.73 19.26 4.40
CA SER A 187 21.37 20.44 3.80
C SER A 187 20.59 21.72 4.06
N ALA A 188 19.25 21.67 4.05
CA ALA A 188 18.41 22.84 4.39
C ALA A 188 18.60 23.30 5.86
N LEU A 189 19.06 22.41 6.74
CA LEU A 189 19.43 22.73 8.13
C LEU A 189 20.89 23.19 8.26
N GLY A 190 21.66 23.26 7.17
CA GLY A 190 23.08 23.60 7.15
C GLY A 190 24.02 22.41 7.39
N GLY A 191 23.51 21.19 7.35
CA GLY A 191 24.30 19.96 7.50
C GLY A 191 25.01 19.54 6.20
N ASN A 192 25.98 18.65 6.35
CA ASN A 192 26.67 18.03 5.22
C ASN A 192 25.94 16.77 4.78
N SER A 193 25.32 16.81 3.61
CA SER A 193 24.54 15.68 3.05
C SER A 193 25.33 14.38 2.95
N SER A 194 26.66 14.43 2.78
CA SER A 194 27.52 13.24 2.70
C SER A 194 27.62 12.46 4.00
N GLU A 195 27.18 13.00 5.14
CA GLU A 195 27.13 12.30 6.43
C GLU A 195 25.89 11.40 6.56
N ILE A 196 24.88 11.57 5.71
CA ILE A 196 23.68 10.71 5.68
C ILE A 196 24.07 9.30 5.22
N ARG A 197 23.60 8.31 5.95
CA ARG A 197 23.81 6.89 5.65
C ARG A 197 22.47 6.16 5.60
N VAL A 198 22.17 5.53 4.48
CA VAL A 198 20.98 4.67 4.31
C VAL A 198 21.44 3.24 4.09
N VAL A 199 20.97 2.32 4.94
CA VAL A 199 21.31 0.90 4.90
C VAL A 199 20.03 0.09 4.65
N LEU A 200 20.07 -0.81 3.68
CA LEU A 200 19.00 -1.76 3.39
C LEU A 200 19.45 -3.16 3.79
N LEU A 201 18.83 -3.70 4.85
CA LEU A 201 19.07 -5.07 5.30
C LEU A 201 18.07 -6.02 4.66
N ASN A 202 18.57 -7.08 4.03
CA ASN A 202 17.73 -8.12 3.43
C ASN A 202 18.15 -9.51 3.89
N HIS A 203 17.17 -10.31 4.34
CA HIS A 203 17.39 -11.71 4.73
C HIS A 203 17.77 -12.59 3.52
N GLY A 204 17.16 -12.36 2.35
CA GLY A 204 17.43 -13.08 1.12
C GLY A 204 18.81 -12.77 0.53
N LYS A 205 19.21 -13.55 -0.47
CA LYS A 205 20.46 -13.36 -1.22
C LYS A 205 20.45 -12.16 -2.15
N GLU A 206 19.28 -11.73 -2.57
CA GLU A 206 19.04 -10.64 -3.50
C GLU A 206 17.88 -9.77 -3.01
N ILE A 207 17.86 -8.50 -3.36
CA ILE A 207 16.68 -7.65 -3.16
C ILE A 207 15.62 -8.00 -4.21
N LEU A 208 14.34 -7.75 -3.91
CA LEU A 208 13.21 -7.96 -4.83
C LEU A 208 13.08 -9.43 -5.30
N ASP A 209 13.41 -10.39 -4.44
CA ASP A 209 13.60 -11.81 -4.79
C ASP A 209 12.27 -12.52 -5.13
N ALA A 210 11.15 -12.16 -4.48
CA ALA A 210 9.95 -13.00 -4.51
C ALA A 210 8.98 -12.72 -5.69
N ASP A 211 8.90 -11.47 -6.20
CA ASP A 211 7.78 -11.05 -7.06
C ASP A 211 8.19 -10.27 -8.32
N ILE A 212 9.48 -10.18 -8.61
CA ILE A 212 10.00 -9.29 -9.65
C ILE A 212 10.95 -10.06 -10.56
N ASN A 213 10.78 -9.89 -11.88
CA ASN A 213 11.67 -10.51 -12.86
C ASN A 213 13.09 -9.92 -12.78
N ASN A 214 14.09 -10.69 -13.23
CA ASN A 214 15.48 -10.28 -13.20
C ASN A 214 15.76 -8.93 -13.90
N PRO A 215 15.20 -8.61 -15.09
CA PRO A 215 15.42 -7.32 -15.73
C PRO A 215 14.99 -6.13 -14.87
N LEU A 216 13.82 -6.21 -14.21
CA LEU A 216 13.36 -5.12 -13.35
C LEU A 216 14.22 -4.98 -12.07
N ARG A 217 14.75 -6.10 -11.54
CA ARG A 217 15.72 -6.09 -10.43
C ARG A 217 17.02 -5.39 -10.82
N GLU A 218 17.61 -5.73 -11.97
CA GLU A 218 18.83 -5.10 -12.47
C GLU A 218 18.63 -3.58 -12.69
N ILE A 219 17.46 -3.17 -13.17
CA ILE A 219 17.09 -1.76 -13.29
C ILE A 219 17.06 -1.12 -11.90
N ALA A 220 16.37 -1.74 -10.93
CA ALA A 220 16.27 -1.22 -9.58
C ALA A 220 17.66 -1.07 -8.94
N GLU A 221 18.51 -2.08 -8.99
CA GLU A 221 19.88 -2.00 -8.46
C GLU A 221 20.72 -0.90 -9.10
N ARG A 222 20.57 -0.68 -10.41
CA ARG A 222 21.26 0.40 -11.12
C ARG A 222 20.73 1.77 -10.68
N GLU A 223 19.42 1.91 -10.53
CA GLU A 223 18.81 3.17 -10.11
C GLU A 223 19.14 3.49 -8.64
N LEU A 224 19.17 2.50 -7.75
CA LEU A 224 19.56 2.70 -6.34
C LEU A 224 20.99 3.27 -6.20
N LYS A 225 21.89 2.91 -7.10
CA LYS A 225 23.27 3.46 -7.14
C LYS A 225 23.36 4.93 -7.55
N LYS A 226 22.29 5.49 -8.13
CA LYS A 226 22.24 6.88 -8.62
C LYS A 226 21.58 7.83 -7.62
N ARG A 227 21.19 7.36 -6.43
CA ARG A 227 20.52 8.19 -5.42
C ARG A 227 21.47 9.27 -4.91
N ALA A 228 20.91 10.33 -4.34
CA ALA A 228 21.67 11.46 -3.80
C ALA A 228 22.73 11.03 -2.77
N VAL A 229 22.42 10.00 -1.98
CA VAL A 229 23.43 9.28 -1.18
C VAL A 229 23.40 7.79 -1.55
N PRO A 230 24.57 7.09 -1.53
CA PRO A 230 24.64 5.67 -1.80
C PRO A 230 23.83 4.86 -0.78
N ILE A 231 23.07 3.88 -1.24
CA ILE A 231 22.39 2.92 -0.37
C ILE A 231 23.31 1.72 -0.17
N GLU A 232 23.64 1.45 1.10
CA GLU A 232 24.37 0.26 1.48
C GLU A 232 23.41 -0.92 1.56
N ILE A 233 23.55 -1.90 0.66
CA ILE A 233 22.71 -3.09 0.63
C ILE A 233 23.45 -4.24 1.28
N ILE A 234 22.90 -4.79 2.38
CA ILE A 234 23.45 -5.95 3.08
C ILE A 234 22.45 -7.10 2.92
N VAL A 235 22.80 -8.05 2.09
CA VAL A 235 22.03 -9.29 1.84
C VAL A 235 22.45 -10.40 2.79
N GLU A 236 21.67 -11.48 2.87
CA GLU A 236 21.87 -12.60 3.81
C GLU A 236 22.01 -12.09 5.26
N ALA A 237 21.30 -11.00 5.58
CA ALA A 237 21.31 -10.31 6.86
C ALA A 237 19.93 -10.43 7.54
N GLU A 238 19.88 -11.25 8.59
CA GLU A 238 18.65 -11.51 9.36
C GLU A 238 18.65 -10.63 10.61
N ALA A 239 17.69 -9.69 10.71
CA ALA A 239 17.50 -8.89 11.91
C ALA A 239 17.14 -9.79 13.10
N THR A 240 17.83 -9.64 14.23
CA THR A 240 17.64 -10.44 15.44
C THR A 240 17.13 -9.65 16.63
N ALA A 241 17.53 -8.38 16.76
CA ALA A 241 17.00 -7.47 17.78
C ALA A 241 17.04 -6.01 17.32
N ILE A 242 16.06 -5.22 17.73
CA ILE A 242 16.01 -3.78 17.49
C ILE A 242 15.93 -3.06 18.84
N LEU A 243 16.94 -2.29 19.14
CA LEU A 243 17.08 -1.50 20.35
C LEU A 243 16.80 -0.01 20.02
N ALA A 244 16.70 0.82 21.04
CA ALA A 244 16.42 2.25 20.88
C ALA A 244 17.48 3.01 20.05
N ASN A 245 18.72 2.52 20.01
CA ASN A 245 19.86 3.17 19.35
C ASN A 245 20.72 2.21 18.51
N SER A 246 20.24 1.01 18.22
CA SER A 246 20.96 0.06 17.38
C SER A 246 20.06 -1.05 16.87
N ILE A 247 20.50 -1.70 15.81
CA ILE A 247 19.94 -2.97 15.31
C ILE A 247 21.02 -4.04 15.36
N GLN A 248 20.64 -5.24 15.80
CA GLN A 248 21.46 -6.45 15.70
C GLN A 248 20.93 -7.32 14.57
N TYR A 249 21.84 -7.88 13.80
CA TYR A 249 21.50 -8.78 12.71
C TYR A 249 22.55 -9.88 12.56
N LYS A 250 22.11 -11.04 12.13
CA LYS A 250 22.99 -12.17 11.80
C LYS A 250 23.40 -12.07 10.33
N HIS A 251 24.70 -12.03 10.06
CA HIS A 251 25.27 -12.02 8.73
C HIS A 251 26.46 -12.98 8.68
N LYS A 252 26.47 -13.93 7.75
CA LYS A 252 27.53 -14.95 7.63
C LYS A 252 27.88 -15.63 8.98
N ASP A 253 26.84 -16.06 9.69
CA ASP A 253 26.93 -16.71 11.01
C ASP A 253 27.53 -15.88 12.16
N LYS A 254 27.68 -14.57 11.96
CA LYS A 254 28.10 -13.63 13.01
C LYS A 254 26.95 -12.68 13.36
N ILE A 255 26.83 -12.33 14.63
CA ILE A 255 25.97 -11.25 15.06
C ILE A 255 26.75 -9.94 14.91
N GLU A 256 26.21 -9.06 14.11
CA GLU A 256 26.72 -7.71 13.90
C GLU A 256 25.76 -6.70 14.53
N THR A 257 26.29 -5.56 14.97
CA THR A 257 25.51 -4.47 15.56
C THR A 257 25.77 -3.20 14.76
N LEU A 258 24.70 -2.57 14.30
CA LEU A 258 24.74 -1.28 13.61
C LEU A 258 24.06 -0.22 14.49
N ALA A 259 24.83 0.79 14.87
CA ALA A 259 24.32 1.91 15.65
C ALA A 259 23.44 2.82 14.78
N THR A 260 22.22 3.03 15.20
CA THR A 260 21.21 3.87 14.51
C THR A 260 20.09 4.24 15.47
N HIS A 261 19.54 5.43 15.34
CA HIS A 261 18.31 5.84 16.03
C HIS A 261 17.05 5.56 15.21
N THR A 262 17.19 5.15 13.93
CA THR A 262 16.05 4.96 13.03
C THR A 262 16.13 3.61 12.33
N THR A 263 15.23 2.70 12.71
CA THR A 263 15.01 1.45 11.99
C THR A 263 13.59 1.47 11.39
N VAL A 264 13.50 1.41 10.06
CA VAL A 264 12.21 1.30 9.35
C VAL A 264 11.95 -0.16 9.02
N TRP A 265 10.79 -0.67 9.45
CA TRP A 265 10.43 -2.06 9.29
C TRP A 265 9.48 -2.26 8.10
N THR A 266 9.96 -2.94 7.08
CA THR A 266 9.19 -3.32 5.88
C THR A 266 9.21 -4.83 5.62
N ALA A 267 9.77 -5.61 6.56
CA ALA A 267 10.00 -7.04 6.44
C ALA A 267 8.78 -7.86 6.84
N GLY A 268 7.78 -7.88 5.98
CA GLY A 268 6.69 -8.83 6.08
C GLY A 268 5.43 -8.34 6.79
N THR A 269 4.39 -9.12 6.58
CA THR A 269 3.05 -8.90 7.10
C THR A 269 2.56 -10.10 7.89
N SER A 270 1.58 -9.90 8.74
CA SER A 270 0.86 -10.93 9.47
C SER A 270 -0.63 -10.83 9.21
N THR A 271 -1.31 -11.94 9.30
CA THR A 271 -2.78 -11.97 9.25
C THR A 271 -3.36 -11.18 10.42
N HIS A 272 -4.37 -10.37 10.13
CA HIS A 272 -5.03 -9.52 11.13
C HIS A 272 -5.58 -10.35 12.30
N PRO A 273 -5.43 -9.90 13.59
CA PRO A 273 -5.86 -10.65 14.76
C PRO A 273 -7.32 -11.11 14.70
N LEU A 274 -8.26 -10.22 14.35
CA LEU A 274 -9.67 -10.59 14.19
C LEU A 274 -9.90 -11.73 13.18
N ILE A 275 -9.06 -11.87 12.17
CA ILE A 275 -9.15 -12.98 11.20
C ILE A 275 -8.58 -14.27 11.81
N LYS A 276 -7.52 -14.18 12.61
CA LYS A 276 -6.95 -15.34 13.33
C LYS A 276 -7.93 -15.91 14.35
N ASP A 277 -8.67 -15.03 15.03
CA ASP A 277 -9.59 -15.39 16.10
C ASP A 277 -10.93 -15.95 15.61
N LEU A 278 -11.19 -15.92 14.28
CA LEU A 278 -12.40 -16.52 13.73
C LEU A 278 -12.44 -18.05 13.96
N PRO A 279 -13.62 -18.64 14.22
CA PRO A 279 -13.81 -20.06 14.48
C PRO A 279 -13.70 -20.88 13.17
N ILE A 280 -12.57 -20.77 12.49
CA ILE A 280 -12.26 -21.45 11.23
C ILE A 280 -11.24 -22.55 11.53
N PRO A 281 -11.49 -23.83 11.14
CA PRO A 281 -10.56 -24.93 11.32
C PRO A 281 -9.18 -24.67 10.71
N LYS A 282 -8.12 -25.24 11.29
CA LYS A 282 -6.75 -25.07 10.81
C LYS A 282 -6.54 -25.58 9.38
N GLU A 283 -7.22 -26.65 9.01
CA GLU A 283 -7.25 -27.22 7.67
C GLU A 283 -7.88 -26.29 6.61
N HIS A 284 -8.69 -25.32 7.04
CA HIS A 284 -9.27 -24.27 6.21
C HIS A 284 -8.48 -22.96 6.28
N ARG A 285 -7.19 -23.05 6.64
CA ARG A 285 -6.27 -21.92 6.66
C ARG A 285 -4.99 -22.23 5.89
N ASP A 286 -4.36 -21.22 5.34
CA ASP A 286 -3.04 -21.37 4.73
C ASP A 286 -1.91 -21.31 5.78
N ARG A 287 -0.65 -21.45 5.32
CA ARG A 287 0.54 -21.39 6.17
C ARG A 287 0.74 -20.03 6.91
N HIS A 288 0.05 -18.98 6.48
CA HIS A 288 0.09 -17.65 7.08
C HIS A 288 -1.15 -17.38 7.96
N ASP A 289 -1.93 -18.41 8.28
CA ASP A 289 -3.13 -18.31 9.10
C ASP A 289 -4.29 -17.55 8.43
N ARG A 290 -4.23 -17.35 7.10
CA ARG A 290 -5.32 -16.75 6.33
C ARG A 290 -6.38 -17.81 6.02
N PRO A 291 -7.69 -17.49 6.14
CA PRO A 291 -8.74 -18.42 5.75
C PRO A 291 -8.67 -18.72 4.25
N LEU A 292 -8.85 -20.01 3.93
CA LEU A 292 -9.07 -20.46 2.57
C LEU A 292 -10.48 -20.06 2.14
N VAL A 293 -10.57 -19.49 0.95
CA VAL A 293 -11.85 -19.12 0.33
C VAL A 293 -12.06 -19.85 -0.98
N THR A 294 -13.33 -20.04 -1.33
CA THR A 294 -13.73 -20.58 -2.62
C THR A 294 -13.25 -19.67 -3.77
N PRO A 295 -13.26 -20.12 -5.03
CA PRO A 295 -13.02 -19.26 -6.17
C PRO A 295 -13.98 -18.05 -6.27
N THR A 296 -15.14 -18.11 -5.60
CA THR A 296 -16.10 -17.00 -5.51
C THR A 296 -15.87 -16.07 -4.33
N LEU A 297 -14.76 -16.27 -3.56
CA LEU A 297 -14.32 -15.52 -2.39
C LEU A 297 -15.18 -15.71 -1.13
N GLN A 298 -15.92 -16.81 -1.01
CA GLN A 298 -16.70 -17.16 0.17
C GLN A 298 -15.89 -18.06 1.12
N LEU A 299 -16.11 -17.93 2.43
CA LEU A 299 -15.60 -18.91 3.40
C LEU A 299 -16.20 -20.28 3.12
N LEU A 300 -15.41 -21.34 3.34
CA LEU A 300 -15.84 -22.72 3.07
C LEU A 300 -17.01 -23.13 3.96
N ASP A 301 -16.98 -22.75 5.23
CA ASP A 301 -17.98 -23.14 6.22
C ASP A 301 -19.12 -22.11 6.39
N PHE A 302 -18.96 -20.90 5.86
CA PHE A 302 -19.89 -19.79 6.00
C PHE A 302 -20.12 -19.10 4.65
N PRO A 303 -20.96 -19.64 3.76
CA PRO A 303 -21.13 -19.13 2.40
C PRO A 303 -21.71 -17.72 2.30
N GLU A 304 -22.30 -17.19 3.38
CA GLU A 304 -22.73 -15.79 3.48
C GLU A 304 -21.58 -14.82 3.79
N VAL A 305 -20.37 -15.32 4.10
CA VAL A 305 -19.19 -14.53 4.45
C VAL A 305 -18.19 -14.54 3.31
N PHE A 306 -17.90 -13.38 2.76
CA PHE A 306 -16.88 -13.14 1.76
C PHE A 306 -15.61 -12.64 2.44
N VAL A 307 -14.44 -13.05 1.92
CA VAL A 307 -13.15 -12.54 2.38
C VAL A 307 -12.33 -12.13 1.17
N GLY A 308 -11.77 -10.92 1.20
CA GLY A 308 -10.97 -10.38 0.10
C GLY A 308 -9.79 -9.51 0.55
N GLY A 309 -8.84 -9.31 -0.33
CA GLY A 309 -7.57 -8.64 -0.05
C GLY A 309 -6.58 -9.54 0.67
N ASP A 310 -5.61 -8.93 1.36
CA ASP A 310 -4.47 -9.64 1.96
C ASP A 310 -4.86 -10.62 3.08
N CYS A 311 -6.07 -10.52 3.62
CA CYS A 311 -6.57 -11.43 4.65
C CYS A 311 -7.18 -12.73 4.09
N ALA A 312 -7.23 -12.93 2.78
CA ALA A 312 -7.79 -14.12 2.14
C ALA A 312 -6.72 -14.95 1.43
N ALA A 313 -6.92 -16.27 1.36
CA ALA A 313 -6.17 -17.17 0.50
C ALA A 313 -7.14 -17.93 -0.42
N VAL A 314 -7.10 -17.64 -1.72
CA VAL A 314 -7.97 -18.32 -2.69
C VAL A 314 -7.49 -19.74 -2.88
N GLN A 315 -8.41 -20.71 -2.77
CA GLN A 315 -8.12 -22.13 -2.93
C GLN A 315 -7.55 -22.41 -4.34
N ASP A 316 -6.48 -23.19 -4.40
CA ASP A 316 -5.79 -23.55 -5.64
C ASP A 316 -5.31 -22.39 -6.53
N ASN A 317 -5.33 -21.17 -6.02
CA ASN A 317 -4.90 -19.98 -6.75
C ASN A 317 -4.13 -19.00 -5.84
N SER A 318 -2.81 -19.06 -5.87
CA SER A 318 -1.96 -18.16 -5.08
C SER A 318 -1.90 -16.78 -5.73
N LEU A 319 -2.64 -15.83 -5.16
CA LEU A 319 -2.61 -14.42 -5.58
C LEU A 319 -1.71 -13.60 -4.66
N PRO A 320 -0.87 -12.69 -5.20
CA PRO A 320 -0.02 -11.83 -4.38
C PRO A 320 -0.86 -10.81 -3.59
N PRO A 321 -0.45 -10.46 -2.34
CA PRO A 321 -1.13 -9.47 -1.52
C PRO A 321 -0.83 -8.04 -2.02
N THR A 322 -1.54 -7.60 -3.04
CA THR A 322 -1.36 -6.29 -3.68
C THR A 322 -2.68 -5.53 -3.80
N ALA A 323 -2.58 -4.21 -3.90
CA ALA A 323 -3.72 -3.34 -4.17
C ALA A 323 -4.46 -3.76 -5.46
N GLN A 324 -3.72 -4.17 -6.51
CA GLN A 324 -4.31 -4.64 -7.77
C GLN A 324 -5.19 -5.87 -7.58
N VAL A 325 -4.79 -6.81 -6.76
CA VAL A 325 -5.59 -7.99 -6.43
C VAL A 325 -6.80 -7.59 -5.58
N ALA A 326 -6.57 -6.81 -4.54
CA ALA A 326 -7.59 -6.45 -3.56
C ALA A 326 -8.77 -5.70 -4.18
N TYR A 327 -8.55 -4.69 -5.04
CA TYR A 327 -9.68 -3.96 -5.65
C TYR A 327 -10.47 -4.82 -6.64
N GLN A 328 -9.81 -5.72 -7.39
CA GLN A 328 -10.49 -6.64 -8.31
C GLN A 328 -11.30 -7.70 -7.54
N GLN A 329 -10.78 -8.18 -6.41
CA GLN A 329 -11.55 -9.03 -5.51
C GLN A 329 -12.77 -8.29 -4.95
N GLY A 330 -12.62 -7.01 -4.55
CA GLY A 330 -13.74 -6.18 -4.10
C GLY A 330 -14.85 -6.05 -5.16
N ALA A 331 -14.48 -5.81 -6.42
CA ALA A 331 -15.43 -5.78 -7.54
C ALA A 331 -16.13 -7.13 -7.75
N ASN A 332 -15.39 -8.26 -7.65
CA ASN A 332 -15.97 -9.59 -7.77
C ASN A 332 -16.93 -9.91 -6.60
N ILE A 333 -16.57 -9.56 -5.37
CA ILE A 333 -17.43 -9.72 -4.19
C ILE A 333 -18.74 -8.95 -4.39
N ALA A 334 -18.68 -7.70 -4.83
CA ALA A 334 -19.87 -6.89 -5.10
C ALA A 334 -20.77 -7.54 -6.16
N HIS A 335 -20.19 -8.02 -7.27
CA HIS A 335 -20.92 -8.74 -8.30
C HIS A 335 -21.62 -9.99 -7.72
N ASN A 336 -20.92 -10.79 -6.91
CA ASN A 336 -21.44 -12.01 -6.33
C ASN A 336 -22.53 -11.73 -5.27
N LEU A 337 -22.36 -10.70 -4.44
CA LEU A 337 -23.41 -10.26 -3.50
C LEU A 337 -24.68 -9.86 -4.24
N LYS A 338 -24.56 -9.14 -5.36
CA LYS A 338 -25.70 -8.79 -6.22
C LYS A 338 -26.33 -10.01 -6.87
N ALA A 339 -25.51 -10.97 -7.32
CA ALA A 339 -25.99 -12.23 -7.86
C ALA A 339 -26.83 -13.01 -6.82
N ILE A 340 -26.36 -13.11 -5.57
CA ILE A 340 -27.12 -13.72 -4.46
C ILE A 340 -28.47 -12.99 -4.27
N ALA A 341 -28.46 -11.66 -4.23
CA ALA A 341 -29.70 -10.89 -4.02
C ALA A 341 -30.73 -11.08 -5.13
N LEU A 342 -30.27 -11.41 -6.34
CA LEU A 342 -31.10 -11.65 -7.52
C LEU A 342 -31.35 -13.15 -7.82
N GLY A 343 -30.86 -14.08 -6.98
CA GLY A 343 -30.96 -15.52 -7.20
C GLY A 343 -30.19 -16.02 -8.43
N LYS A 344 -29.08 -15.37 -8.78
CA LYS A 344 -28.23 -15.71 -9.93
C LYS A 344 -26.99 -16.50 -9.49
N GLU A 345 -26.35 -17.17 -10.45
CA GLU A 345 -25.09 -17.89 -10.22
C GLU A 345 -23.92 -16.94 -9.90
N LEU A 346 -23.01 -17.42 -9.04
CA LEU A 346 -21.80 -16.70 -8.65
C LEU A 346 -20.70 -16.92 -9.69
N LYS A 347 -19.83 -15.92 -9.82
CA LYS A 347 -18.68 -16.00 -10.73
C LYS A 347 -17.37 -16.11 -9.95
N PRO A 348 -16.46 -16.99 -10.36
CA PRO A 348 -15.12 -17.04 -9.79
C PRO A 348 -14.38 -15.75 -10.03
N VAL A 349 -13.48 -15.38 -9.08
CA VAL A 349 -12.62 -14.23 -9.24
C VAL A 349 -11.62 -14.44 -10.37
N LYS A 350 -11.53 -13.47 -11.26
CA LYS A 350 -10.48 -13.38 -12.27
C LYS A 350 -9.67 -12.12 -12.00
N VAL A 351 -8.39 -12.30 -11.68
CA VAL A 351 -7.47 -11.18 -11.42
C VAL A 351 -6.53 -11.02 -12.61
N ASN A 352 -6.45 -9.82 -13.13
CA ASN A 352 -5.50 -9.45 -14.18
C ASN A 352 -4.42 -8.54 -13.57
N ILE A 353 -3.20 -9.05 -13.46
CA ILE A 353 -2.03 -8.30 -12.98
C ILE A 353 -1.42 -7.56 -14.17
N ARG A 354 -1.52 -6.23 -14.17
CA ARG A 354 -1.10 -5.37 -15.29
C ARG A 354 0.39 -5.08 -15.32
N GLY A 355 1.15 -5.59 -14.36
CA GLY A 355 2.59 -5.38 -14.22
C GLY A 355 2.97 -4.87 -12.84
N THR A 356 4.25 -4.53 -12.69
CA THR A 356 4.85 -4.06 -11.44
C THR A 356 5.39 -2.64 -11.63
N LEU A 357 5.11 -1.78 -10.68
CA LEU A 357 5.57 -0.39 -10.65
C LEU A 357 6.30 -0.16 -9.34
N LEU A 358 7.53 0.32 -9.40
CA LEU A 358 8.40 0.57 -8.23
C LEU A 358 8.86 2.02 -8.22
N LYS A 359 8.69 2.72 -7.10
CA LYS A 359 9.33 4.01 -6.84
C LYS A 359 10.80 3.78 -6.51
N LEU A 360 11.71 4.46 -7.19
CA LEU A 360 13.15 4.31 -6.99
C LEU A 360 13.84 5.64 -6.65
N GLY A 361 13.16 6.46 -5.86
CA GLY A 361 13.57 7.78 -5.43
C GLY A 361 12.65 8.88 -5.94
N ILE A 362 12.96 10.14 -5.65
CA ILE A 362 12.20 11.30 -6.08
C ILE A 362 12.26 11.39 -7.62
N ASN A 363 11.10 11.50 -8.26
CA ASN A 363 10.94 11.57 -9.72
C ASN A 363 11.53 10.35 -10.49
N HIS A 364 11.82 9.24 -9.81
CA HIS A 364 12.38 8.06 -10.44
C HIS A 364 11.58 6.81 -10.09
N ALA A 365 11.32 5.99 -11.11
CA ALA A 365 10.64 4.71 -10.95
C ALA A 365 11.21 3.64 -11.89
N ALA A 366 10.82 2.40 -11.67
CA ALA A 366 10.93 1.33 -12.64
C ALA A 366 9.55 0.69 -12.84
N ALA A 367 9.23 0.37 -14.05
CA ALA A 367 7.97 -0.24 -14.44
C ALA A 367 8.22 -1.45 -15.32
N ASN A 368 7.57 -2.56 -15.01
CA ASN A 368 7.39 -3.67 -15.93
C ASN A 368 5.93 -3.66 -16.37
N LEU A 369 5.68 -3.30 -17.61
CA LEU A 369 4.34 -3.16 -18.16
C LEU A 369 3.95 -4.45 -18.88
N PHE A 370 2.83 -5.05 -18.47
CA PHE A 370 2.28 -6.29 -19.04
C PHE A 370 3.26 -7.47 -19.05
N ASN A 371 4.29 -7.45 -18.20
CA ASN A 371 5.41 -8.42 -18.16
C ASN A 371 6.20 -8.52 -19.48
N VAL A 372 6.20 -7.45 -20.29
CA VAL A 372 6.84 -7.41 -21.63
C VAL A 372 7.81 -6.24 -21.77
N PHE A 373 7.49 -5.08 -21.23
CA PHE A 373 8.28 -3.85 -21.42
C PHE A 373 8.76 -3.31 -20.08
N GLU A 374 10.08 -3.14 -19.96
CA GLU A 374 10.69 -2.44 -18.84
C GLU A 374 10.97 -0.98 -19.22
N VAL A 375 10.58 -0.08 -18.33
CA VAL A 375 10.83 1.37 -18.42
C VAL A 375 11.45 1.83 -17.10
N SER A 376 12.36 2.80 -17.13
CA SER A 376 12.99 3.35 -15.91
C SER A 376 13.13 4.87 -15.95
N GLY A 377 13.47 5.46 -14.79
CA GLY A 377 13.68 6.89 -14.62
C GLY A 377 12.39 7.70 -14.59
N GLU A 378 12.45 8.96 -15.05
CA GLU A 378 11.33 9.91 -15.04
C GLU A 378 10.11 9.41 -15.84
N THR A 379 10.34 8.78 -16.99
CA THR A 379 9.24 8.21 -17.80
C THR A 379 8.47 7.14 -17.02
N ALA A 380 9.17 6.25 -16.32
CA ALA A 380 8.52 5.24 -15.48
C ALA A 380 7.80 5.87 -14.30
N HIS A 381 8.33 6.95 -13.72
CA HIS A 381 7.70 7.72 -12.65
C HIS A 381 6.35 8.29 -13.13
N LEU A 382 6.30 8.96 -14.27
CA LEU A 382 5.05 9.50 -14.84
C LEU A 382 4.02 8.40 -15.16
N ILE A 383 4.49 7.26 -15.70
CA ILE A 383 3.62 6.09 -15.95
C ILE A 383 3.05 5.56 -14.63
N ARG A 384 3.87 5.45 -13.58
CA ARG A 384 3.46 4.98 -12.27
C ARG A 384 2.42 5.92 -11.65
N GLN A 385 2.69 7.21 -11.62
CA GLN A 385 1.77 8.22 -11.10
C GLN A 385 0.45 8.23 -11.89
N GLY A 386 0.50 8.33 -13.21
CA GLY A 386 -0.68 8.27 -14.08
C GLY A 386 -1.49 6.99 -13.89
N THR A 387 -0.83 5.83 -13.74
CA THR A 387 -1.52 4.56 -13.46
C THR A 387 -2.26 4.60 -12.13
N TYR A 388 -1.62 5.09 -11.06
CA TYR A 388 -2.26 5.15 -9.74
C TYR A 388 -3.36 6.19 -9.66
N LEU A 389 -3.23 7.33 -10.35
CA LEU A 389 -4.32 8.31 -10.46
C LEU A 389 -5.57 7.70 -11.08
N THR A 390 -5.43 6.85 -12.13
CA THR A 390 -6.59 6.16 -12.75
C THR A 390 -7.19 5.06 -11.88
N LEU A 391 -6.52 4.65 -10.81
CA LEU A 391 -6.98 3.66 -9.85
C LEU A 391 -7.57 4.29 -8.58
N LEU A 392 -7.67 5.63 -8.52
CA LEU A 392 -8.31 6.31 -7.41
C LEU A 392 -9.80 5.94 -7.33
N PRO A 393 -10.38 5.88 -6.11
CA PRO A 393 -11.65 5.22 -5.90
C PRO A 393 -12.87 5.90 -6.52
N THR A 394 -12.79 7.18 -6.85
CA THR A 394 -13.93 7.91 -7.47
C THR A 394 -13.47 8.85 -8.56
N ALA A 395 -14.35 9.10 -9.57
CA ALA A 395 -14.05 10.01 -10.65
C ALA A 395 -13.80 11.47 -10.18
N ILE A 396 -14.44 11.91 -9.10
CA ILE A 396 -14.26 13.26 -8.55
C ILE A 396 -12.88 13.34 -7.86
N HIS A 397 -12.51 12.30 -7.13
CA HIS A 397 -11.20 12.23 -6.48
C HIS A 397 -10.08 12.13 -7.51
N ASP A 398 -10.27 11.28 -8.53
CA ASP A 398 -9.37 11.15 -9.68
C ASP A 398 -9.16 12.50 -10.37
N PHE A 399 -10.22 13.24 -10.69
CA PHE A 399 -10.13 14.57 -11.31
C PHE A 399 -9.38 15.58 -10.44
N LYS A 400 -9.68 15.65 -9.13
CA LYS A 400 -9.00 16.57 -8.21
C LYS A 400 -7.52 16.23 -8.10
N ALA A 401 -7.20 14.97 -7.80
CA ALA A 401 -5.83 14.54 -7.64
C ALA A 401 -5.00 14.73 -8.92
N THR A 402 -5.59 14.49 -10.09
CA THR A 402 -4.93 14.71 -11.38
C THR A 402 -4.66 16.17 -11.65
N THR A 403 -5.61 17.07 -11.36
CA THR A 403 -5.38 18.52 -11.56
C THR A 403 -4.31 19.07 -10.65
N GLU A 404 -4.26 18.64 -9.40
CA GLU A 404 -3.24 19.05 -8.44
C GLU A 404 -1.88 18.46 -8.77
N TRP A 405 -1.81 17.18 -9.16
CA TRP A 405 -0.57 16.57 -9.63
C TRP A 405 -0.01 17.28 -10.87
N VAL A 406 -0.86 17.66 -11.85
CA VAL A 406 -0.43 18.42 -13.03
C VAL A 406 0.09 19.80 -12.62
N ASP A 407 -0.55 20.47 -11.64
CA ASP A 407 -0.09 21.76 -11.14
C ASP A 407 1.29 21.63 -10.46
N GLU A 408 1.48 20.63 -9.61
CA GLU A 408 2.74 20.33 -8.94
C GLU A 408 3.86 19.96 -9.93
N GLU A 409 3.57 19.11 -10.93
CA GLU A 409 4.52 18.69 -11.96
C GLU A 409 4.95 19.85 -12.85
N ILE A 410 4.03 20.80 -13.15
CA ILE A 410 4.33 21.99 -13.95
C ILE A 410 5.16 23.00 -13.14
N PHE A 411 4.77 23.28 -11.89
CA PHE A 411 5.34 24.36 -11.10
C PHE A 411 6.44 23.90 -10.14
N HIS A 412 6.62 22.60 -9.92
CA HIS A 412 7.66 22.02 -9.06
C HIS A 412 7.84 22.74 -7.73
N HIS A 413 6.75 22.97 -7.02
CA HIS A 413 6.72 23.76 -5.78
C HIS A 413 7.69 23.26 -4.69
N HIS A 414 8.14 22.02 -4.77
CA HIS A 414 9.05 21.41 -3.80
C HIS A 414 10.53 21.39 -4.26
N LEU A 415 10.84 21.74 -5.51
CA LEU A 415 12.19 21.72 -6.09
C LEU A 415 12.53 23.02 -6.82
N ASP A 416 13.29 23.90 -6.21
CA ASP A 416 14.03 25.07 -6.72
C ASP A 416 13.35 26.01 -7.78
N PRO A 417 13.17 27.31 -7.48
CA PRO A 417 12.46 28.29 -8.33
C PRO A 417 13.22 28.74 -9.60
N HIS A 418 14.45 28.29 -9.85
CA HIS A 418 15.30 28.88 -10.91
C HIS A 418 15.23 28.22 -12.28
N ASP A 419 14.44 27.15 -12.50
CA ASP A 419 14.43 26.41 -13.78
C ASP A 419 13.08 26.41 -14.54
N VAL A 420 12.22 27.37 -14.24
CA VAL A 420 10.83 27.45 -14.74
C VAL A 420 10.70 27.57 -16.25
N GLY A 421 11.66 28.19 -16.93
CA GLY A 421 11.55 28.51 -18.36
C GLY A 421 11.68 27.34 -19.33
N LYS A 422 12.49 26.32 -19.02
CA LYS A 422 12.70 25.14 -19.88
C LYS A 422 11.65 24.05 -19.66
N LYS A 423 11.07 24.00 -18.48
CA LYS A 423 10.15 22.95 -18.03
C LYS A 423 8.71 23.18 -18.48
N VAL A 424 8.28 24.45 -18.71
CA VAL A 424 6.94 24.77 -19.24
C VAL A 424 6.73 24.18 -20.64
N VAL A 425 7.77 24.18 -21.50
CA VAL A 425 7.67 23.58 -22.84
C VAL A 425 7.58 22.06 -22.76
N GLN A 426 8.34 21.45 -21.86
CA GLN A 426 8.34 20.01 -21.62
C GLN A 426 7.04 19.53 -20.96
N ALA A 427 6.46 20.32 -20.05
CA ALA A 427 5.19 20.03 -19.40
C ALA A 427 3.99 20.11 -20.37
N VAL A 428 3.99 21.05 -21.32
CA VAL A 428 2.96 21.13 -22.36
C VAL A 428 3.01 19.90 -23.28
N GLU A 429 4.21 19.40 -23.59
CA GLU A 429 4.38 18.13 -24.33
C GLU A 429 3.95 16.92 -23.51
N ILE A 430 4.22 16.89 -22.19
CA ILE A 430 3.85 15.82 -21.26
C ILE A 430 2.34 15.82 -21.02
N VAL A 431 1.70 16.97 -20.81
CA VAL A 431 0.23 17.09 -20.65
C VAL A 431 -0.46 16.67 -21.95
N GLY A 432 0.07 17.07 -23.12
CA GLY A 432 -0.40 16.59 -24.41
C GLY A 432 -0.25 15.07 -24.56
N ALA A 433 0.90 14.52 -24.20
CA ALA A 433 1.17 13.07 -24.22
C ALA A 433 0.38 12.33 -23.14
N GLY A 434 0.23 12.91 -21.94
CA GLY A 434 -0.53 12.33 -20.83
C GLY A 434 -2.03 12.27 -21.11
N VAL A 435 -2.62 13.33 -21.64
CA VAL A 435 -4.03 13.35 -22.05
C VAL A 435 -4.29 12.41 -23.23
N VAL A 436 -3.39 12.39 -24.23
CA VAL A 436 -3.43 11.44 -25.33
C VAL A 436 -3.18 10.02 -24.86
N GLY A 437 -2.25 9.81 -23.90
CA GLY A 437 -1.98 8.53 -23.26
C GLY A 437 -3.17 8.03 -22.43
N LEU A 438 -3.84 8.89 -21.66
CA LEU A 438 -5.06 8.58 -20.89
C LEU A 438 -6.24 8.25 -21.83
N LEU A 439 -6.41 8.99 -22.92
CA LEU A 439 -7.43 8.72 -23.93
C LEU A 439 -7.11 7.44 -24.71
N ALA A 440 -5.85 7.19 -25.04
CA ALA A 440 -5.41 5.96 -25.69
C ALA A 440 -5.52 4.74 -24.75
N ALA A 441 -5.12 4.86 -23.48
CA ALA A 441 -5.30 3.82 -22.48
C ALA A 441 -6.79 3.52 -22.23
N ARG A 442 -7.64 4.54 -22.14
CA ARG A 442 -9.10 4.39 -22.03
C ARG A 442 -9.71 3.73 -23.26
N LYS A 443 -9.21 4.05 -24.46
CA LYS A 443 -9.64 3.45 -25.72
C LYS A 443 -9.14 2.01 -25.85
N LEU A 444 -7.89 1.73 -25.44
CA LEU A 444 -7.32 0.38 -25.37
C LEU A 444 -8.05 -0.50 -24.34
N LEU A 445 -8.35 0.04 -23.16
CA LEU A 445 -9.13 -0.65 -22.13
C LEU A 445 -10.58 -0.95 -22.59
N LYS A 446 -11.16 -0.08 -23.39
CA LYS A 446 -12.47 -0.31 -24.02
C LYS A 446 -12.41 -1.38 -25.11
N MET A 447 -11.36 -1.37 -25.92
CA MET A 447 -11.14 -2.38 -26.99
C MET A 447 -10.83 -3.78 -26.40
N LEU A 448 -10.06 -3.84 -25.30
CA LEU A 448 -9.75 -5.11 -24.60
C LEU A 448 -10.92 -5.62 -23.75
N GLY A 449 -11.88 -4.76 -23.39
CA GLY A 449 -13.12 -5.14 -22.68
C GLY A 449 -14.28 -5.52 -23.59
N ASP A 450 -14.23 -5.19 -24.87
CA ASP A 450 -15.26 -5.53 -25.86
C ASP A 450 -14.97 -6.84 -26.63
N GLU A 451 -13.76 -7.41 -26.54
CA GLU A 451 -13.46 -8.74 -27.12
C GLU A 451 -14.07 -9.92 -26.35
N ASP A 452 -14.60 -9.69 -25.13
CA ASP A 452 -15.26 -10.74 -24.33
C ASP A 452 -16.80 -10.76 -24.54
N LYS A 453 -17.32 -10.08 -25.56
CA LYS A 453 -18.75 -10.11 -25.94
C LYS A 453 -19.09 -10.89 -27.21
N GLY A 454 -18.14 -11.68 -27.70
CA GLY A 454 -18.32 -12.51 -28.87
C GLY A 454 -17.91 -13.95 -28.62
N GLU A 455 -18.78 -14.71 -27.94
CA GLU A 455 -19.12 -16.13 -28.13
C GLU A 455 -20.00 -16.60 -26.98
#